data_8ca0c3bd18c824fb5aa767f86a9b243f
#
_entry.id   8ca0c3bd18c824fb5aa767f86a9b243f
#
_cell.length_a   1.000
_cell.length_b   1.000
_cell.length_c   1.000
_cell.angle_alpha   90.00
_cell.angle_beta   90.00
_cell.angle_gamma   90.00
#
_symmetry.space_group_name_H-M   'P 1'
#
loop_
_entity.id
_entity.type
_entity.pdbx_description
1 polymer ?
#
loop_
_entity_poly.entity_id
_entity_poly.type
_entity_poly.pdbx_seq_one_letter_code
_entity_poly.pdbx_strand_id
1 'polypeptide(L)'
;GYDGHNSHERHRHARSQAASRQKKYHAVEPDAALDRLLEEKKRELDEQADQYEAVVDELSAELEAGEPPAEQFWTAALGPEETADLLLERLSAADERVVMIAAAPASGLDIGDVGEAIAEELEAALERGVDASLLLSEELPAQLPESVGERYFDRMADHPNFEVRTAPGLRGTFTLVDDAEVCMEVPSPVDPGESFAMIDLKDPEFAADVRRTFRDRWNEAAPLGL
;
A
#
# COMPACT_ATOMS: atom_id res chain seq x y z
N GLY A 1 -6.89 38.17 -88.25
CA GLY A 1 -7.60 37.01 -88.75
C GLY A 1 -7.77 35.97 -87.65
N TYR A 2 -8.96 35.58 -87.49
CA TYR A 2 -9.46 34.33 -86.87
C TYR A 2 -9.23 34.13 -85.38
N ASP A 3 -10.29 34.28 -84.63
CA ASP A 3 -11.34 33.37 -84.24
C ASP A 3 -10.80 32.22 -83.38
N GLY A 4 -11.22 32.17 -82.16
CA GLY A 4 -12.10 31.24 -81.80
C GLY A 4 -12.09 30.76 -80.36
N HIS A 5 -13.13 30.80 -79.84
CA HIS A 5 -13.77 29.93 -78.83
C HIS A 5 -13.25 29.88 -77.40
N ASN A 6 -13.96 30.63 -76.72
CA ASN A 6 -14.10 30.64 -75.27
C ASN A 6 -14.92 29.43 -74.79
N SER A 7 -14.36 28.58 -73.97
CA SER A 7 -15.11 27.56 -73.26
C SER A 7 -15.00 27.81 -71.77
N HIS A 8 -16.06 28.37 -71.22
CA HIS A 8 -16.24 28.52 -69.79
C HIS A 8 -16.50 27.17 -69.16
N GLU A 9 -15.51 26.58 -68.46
CA GLU A 9 -15.73 25.54 -67.48
C GLU A 9 -16.07 26.17 -66.16
N ARG A 10 -17.34 26.04 -65.78
CA ARG A 10 -17.82 26.39 -64.45
C ARG A 10 -17.46 25.29 -63.49
N HIS A 11 -16.43 25.49 -62.71
CA HIS A 11 -16.18 24.68 -61.54
C HIS A 11 -17.26 24.94 -60.48
N ARG A 12 -18.19 24.01 -60.37
CA ARG A 12 -19.10 23.91 -59.18
C ARG A 12 -18.30 23.47 -58.00
N HIS A 13 -17.96 24.39 -57.12
CA HIS A 13 -17.53 24.04 -55.76
C HIS A 13 -18.72 23.45 -55.01
N ALA A 14 -18.74 22.14 -54.92
CA ALA A 14 -19.58 21.45 -53.92
C ALA A 14 -19.07 21.79 -52.52
N ARG A 15 -19.72 22.72 -51.83
CA ARG A 15 -19.54 22.90 -50.39
C ARG A 15 -20.13 21.69 -49.72
N SER A 16 -19.26 20.82 -49.19
CA SER A 16 -19.60 19.81 -48.22
C SER A 16 -20.10 20.52 -46.95
N GLN A 17 -21.39 20.56 -46.72
CA GLN A 17 -21.97 20.90 -45.44
C GLN A 17 -21.73 19.72 -44.53
N ALA A 18 -20.73 19.84 -43.63
CA ALA A 18 -20.61 18.97 -42.45
C ALA A 18 -21.87 19.16 -41.60
N ALA A 19 -22.77 18.21 -41.70
CA ALA A 19 -23.94 18.15 -40.82
C ALA A 19 -23.44 17.96 -39.40
N SER A 20 -23.49 19.02 -38.60
CA SER A 20 -23.31 18.98 -37.16
C SER A 20 -24.35 18.02 -36.60
N ARG A 21 -23.90 16.81 -36.20
CA ARG A 21 -24.74 15.88 -35.45
C ARG A 21 -24.98 16.50 -34.07
N GLN A 22 -26.11 17.14 -33.92
CA GLN A 22 -26.59 17.54 -32.58
C GLN A 22 -26.70 16.27 -31.74
N LYS A 23 -25.84 16.14 -30.74
CA LYS A 23 -25.99 15.13 -29.70
C LYS A 23 -27.27 15.45 -28.93
N LYS A 24 -28.31 14.65 -29.13
CA LYS A 24 -29.52 14.72 -28.32
C LYS A 24 -29.18 14.09 -26.97
N TYR A 25 -29.12 14.90 -25.94
CA TYR A 25 -29.05 14.42 -24.57
C TYR A 25 -30.49 14.12 -24.13
N HIS A 26 -30.75 12.86 -23.79
CA HIS A 26 -31.98 12.50 -23.09
C HIS A 26 -31.70 12.55 -21.61
N ALA A 27 -32.55 13.25 -20.88
CA ALA A 27 -32.54 13.16 -19.43
C ALA A 27 -32.92 11.71 -19.04
N VAL A 28 -32.09 11.07 -18.27
CA VAL A 28 -32.36 9.75 -17.70
C VAL A 28 -33.06 9.99 -16.35
N GLU A 29 -34.11 9.23 -16.05
CA GLU A 29 -34.73 9.31 -14.74
C GLU A 29 -33.70 8.98 -13.65
N PRO A 30 -33.75 9.68 -12.48
CA PRO A 30 -32.75 9.52 -11.43
C PRO A 30 -32.56 8.07 -10.99
N ASP A 31 -33.64 7.30 -10.87
CA ASP A 31 -33.61 5.91 -10.45
C ASP A 31 -32.87 5.04 -11.48
N ALA A 32 -33.14 5.22 -12.78
CA ALA A 32 -32.45 4.50 -13.85
C ALA A 32 -30.96 4.90 -13.94
N ALA A 33 -30.58 6.10 -13.54
CA ALA A 33 -29.17 6.53 -13.47
C ALA A 33 -28.46 5.89 -12.28
N LEU A 34 -29.12 5.81 -11.13
CA LEU A 34 -28.60 5.16 -9.93
C LEU A 34 -28.44 3.65 -10.12
N ASP A 35 -29.42 2.98 -10.75
CA ASP A 35 -29.32 1.57 -11.06
C ASP A 35 -28.12 1.26 -11.98
N ARG A 36 -27.89 2.09 -13.01
CA ARG A 36 -26.72 1.96 -13.89
C ARG A 36 -25.41 2.16 -13.16
N LEU A 37 -25.35 3.14 -12.27
CA LEU A 37 -24.16 3.42 -11.46
C LEU A 37 -23.85 2.24 -10.53
N LEU A 38 -24.90 1.68 -9.92
CA LEU A 38 -24.74 0.48 -9.06
C LEU A 38 -24.26 -0.73 -9.85
N GLU A 39 -24.81 -0.99 -11.03
CA GLU A 39 -24.36 -2.09 -11.90
C GLU A 39 -22.92 -1.88 -12.39
N GLU A 40 -22.54 -0.64 -12.69
CA GLU A 40 -21.18 -0.29 -13.10
C GLU A 40 -20.20 -0.52 -11.95
N LYS A 41 -20.55 -0.08 -10.73
CA LYS A 41 -19.72 -0.31 -9.55
C LYS A 41 -19.59 -1.78 -9.16
N LYS A 42 -20.66 -2.57 -9.27
CA LYS A 42 -20.57 -4.01 -9.06
C LYS A 42 -19.62 -4.68 -10.05
N ARG A 43 -19.71 -4.31 -11.33
CA ARG A 43 -18.79 -4.86 -12.34
C ARG A 43 -17.33 -4.46 -12.08
N GLU A 44 -17.06 -3.21 -11.66
CA GLU A 44 -15.72 -2.77 -11.27
C GLU A 44 -15.19 -3.61 -10.11
N LEU A 45 -16.02 -3.87 -9.10
CA LEU A 45 -15.64 -4.70 -7.94
C LEU A 45 -15.40 -6.16 -8.35
N ASP A 46 -16.22 -6.72 -9.21
CA ASP A 46 -16.05 -8.08 -9.72
C ASP A 46 -14.74 -8.19 -10.54
N GLU A 47 -14.45 -7.19 -11.41
CA GLU A 47 -13.20 -7.13 -12.17
C GLU A 47 -11.97 -7.00 -11.26
N GLN A 48 -12.09 -6.26 -10.15
CA GLN A 48 -11.03 -6.15 -9.14
C GLN A 48 -10.84 -7.47 -8.39
N ALA A 49 -11.93 -8.14 -8.01
CA ALA A 49 -11.86 -9.44 -7.36
C ALA A 49 -11.15 -10.48 -8.24
N ASP A 50 -11.53 -10.56 -9.52
CA ASP A 50 -10.88 -11.45 -10.50
C ASP A 50 -9.36 -11.17 -10.63
N GLN A 51 -8.96 -9.88 -10.59
CA GLN A 51 -7.55 -9.50 -10.63
C GLN A 51 -6.81 -9.93 -9.36
N TYR A 52 -7.43 -9.79 -8.20
CA TYR A 52 -6.85 -10.26 -6.95
C TYR A 52 -6.71 -11.77 -6.92
N GLU A 53 -7.73 -12.51 -7.36
CA GLU A 53 -7.64 -13.96 -7.47
C GLU A 53 -6.49 -14.39 -8.39
N ALA A 54 -6.32 -13.72 -9.53
CA ALA A 54 -5.21 -14.02 -10.44
C ALA A 54 -3.82 -13.77 -9.81
N VAL A 55 -3.69 -12.69 -9.04
CA VAL A 55 -2.42 -12.37 -8.32
C VAL A 55 -2.16 -13.39 -7.22
N VAL A 56 -3.19 -13.79 -6.47
CA VAL A 56 -3.05 -14.84 -5.44
C VAL A 56 -2.63 -16.16 -6.07
N ASP A 57 -3.25 -16.55 -7.18
CA ASP A 57 -2.90 -17.79 -7.89
C ASP A 57 -1.46 -17.75 -8.43
N GLU A 58 -1.01 -16.61 -8.99
CA GLU A 58 0.35 -16.43 -9.47
C GLU A 58 1.37 -16.52 -8.33
N LEU A 59 1.14 -15.79 -7.24
CA LEU A 59 2.00 -15.82 -6.05
C LEU A 59 2.01 -17.22 -5.40
N SER A 60 0.86 -17.87 -5.30
CA SER A 60 0.75 -19.23 -4.75
C SER A 60 1.54 -20.22 -5.59
N ALA A 61 1.44 -20.11 -6.93
CA ALA A 61 2.20 -20.97 -7.84
C ALA A 61 3.73 -20.74 -7.76
N GLU A 62 4.16 -19.50 -7.57
CA GLU A 62 5.59 -19.18 -7.37
C GLU A 62 6.09 -19.72 -6.03
N LEU A 63 5.30 -19.62 -4.96
CA LEU A 63 5.63 -20.15 -3.63
C LEU A 63 5.63 -21.69 -3.60
N GLU A 64 4.70 -22.34 -4.32
CA GLU A 64 4.65 -23.80 -4.44
C GLU A 64 5.76 -24.39 -5.34
N ALA A 65 6.25 -23.60 -6.32
CA ALA A 65 7.31 -24.04 -7.23
C ALA A 65 8.70 -24.10 -6.56
N GLY A 66 8.88 -23.42 -5.42
CA GLY A 66 10.04 -23.56 -4.58
C GLY A 66 9.85 -24.74 -3.62
N GLU A 67 10.69 -25.78 -3.63
CA GLU A 67 10.72 -26.72 -2.51
C GLU A 67 10.99 -25.89 -1.24
N PRO A 68 10.04 -25.79 -0.29
CA PRO A 68 10.30 -25.06 0.94
C PRO A 68 11.43 -25.80 1.66
N PRO A 69 12.53 -25.11 2.00
CA PRO A 69 13.51 -25.71 2.91
C PRO A 69 12.75 -26.12 4.19
N ALA A 70 13.11 -27.26 4.73
CA ALA A 70 12.36 -27.98 5.78
C ALA A 70 12.16 -27.20 7.11
N GLU A 71 12.59 -25.94 7.18
CA GLU A 71 12.52 -25.07 8.36
C GLU A 71 11.90 -23.67 8.08
N GLN A 72 11.44 -23.39 6.85
CA GLN A 72 10.80 -22.12 6.52
C GLN A 72 9.29 -22.27 6.65
N PHE A 73 8.69 -21.38 7.42
CA PHE A 73 7.24 -21.30 7.58
C PHE A 73 6.78 -19.89 7.15
N TRP A 74 5.70 -19.82 6.39
CA TRP A 74 5.11 -18.56 6.02
C TRP A 74 3.61 -18.56 6.22
N THR A 75 3.06 -17.39 6.51
CA THR A 75 1.63 -17.11 6.61
C THR A 75 1.33 -15.86 5.78
N ALA A 76 0.16 -15.81 5.16
CA ALA A 76 -0.29 -14.61 4.48
C ALA A 76 -1.67 -14.20 5.02
N ALA A 77 -1.85 -12.89 5.18
CA ALA A 77 -3.11 -12.25 5.47
C ALA A 77 -3.53 -11.41 4.26
N LEU A 78 -4.77 -11.49 3.84
CA LEU A 78 -5.30 -10.80 2.66
C LEU A 78 -6.29 -9.72 3.07
N GLY A 79 -6.12 -8.54 2.53
CA GLY A 79 -6.96 -7.39 2.86
C GLY A 79 -6.46 -6.61 4.07
N PRO A 80 -6.95 -5.39 4.26
CA PRO A 80 -6.42 -4.48 5.27
C PRO A 80 -6.70 -4.94 6.71
N GLU A 81 -7.84 -5.52 6.99
CA GLU A 81 -8.24 -5.95 8.33
C GLU A 81 -7.39 -7.14 8.81
N GLU A 82 -7.28 -8.21 8.01
CA GLU A 82 -6.45 -9.37 8.34
C GLU A 82 -4.95 -9.03 8.37
N THR A 83 -4.52 -8.08 7.54
CA THR A 83 -3.14 -7.55 7.55
C THR A 83 -2.82 -6.86 8.88
N ALA A 84 -3.73 -6.02 9.37
CA ALA A 84 -3.58 -5.36 10.66
C ALA A 84 -3.55 -6.37 11.80
N ASP A 85 -4.49 -7.33 11.81
CA ASP A 85 -4.58 -8.37 12.83
C ASP A 85 -3.31 -9.22 12.89
N LEU A 86 -2.78 -9.64 11.75
CA LEU A 86 -1.53 -10.40 11.69
C LEU A 86 -0.35 -9.58 12.26
N LEU A 87 -0.23 -8.30 11.90
CA LEU A 87 0.83 -7.45 12.42
C LEU A 87 0.74 -7.30 13.93
N LEU A 88 -0.45 -7.02 14.45
CA LEU A 88 -0.67 -6.88 15.90
C LEU A 88 -0.37 -8.19 16.64
N GLU A 89 -0.78 -9.34 16.10
CA GLU A 89 -0.45 -10.66 16.65
C GLU A 89 1.07 -10.85 16.76
N ARG A 90 1.83 -10.47 15.74
CA ARG A 90 3.29 -10.61 15.73
C ARG A 90 3.97 -9.63 16.71
N LEU A 91 3.47 -8.40 16.81
CA LEU A 91 3.98 -7.43 17.81
C LEU A 91 3.71 -7.90 19.24
N SER A 92 2.52 -8.46 19.50
CA SER A 92 2.18 -8.98 20.82
C SER A 92 2.99 -10.21 21.21
N ALA A 93 3.42 -11.02 20.22
CA ALA A 93 4.24 -12.22 20.42
C ALA A 93 5.75 -11.94 20.52
N ALA A 94 6.20 -10.71 20.28
CA ALA A 94 7.62 -10.36 20.36
C ALA A 94 8.17 -10.52 21.79
N ASP A 95 9.31 -11.21 21.90
CA ASP A 95 9.98 -11.49 23.17
C ASP A 95 11.27 -10.69 23.38
N GLU A 96 12.03 -10.43 22.33
CA GLU A 96 13.35 -9.78 22.44
C GLU A 96 13.41 -8.45 21.69
N ARG A 97 12.95 -8.40 20.43
CA ARG A 97 13.16 -7.24 19.57
C ARG A 97 12.11 -7.07 18.49
N VAL A 98 11.74 -5.80 18.28
CA VAL A 98 10.97 -5.36 17.13
C VAL A 98 11.77 -4.33 16.34
N VAL A 99 11.93 -4.57 15.03
CA VAL A 99 12.47 -3.59 14.08
C VAL A 99 11.42 -3.32 13.04
N MET A 100 11.03 -2.07 12.85
CA MET A 100 10.01 -1.70 11.87
C MET A 100 10.53 -0.65 10.90
N ILE A 101 10.31 -0.85 9.61
CA ILE A 101 10.31 0.23 8.62
C ILE A 101 8.87 0.51 8.23
N ALA A 102 8.44 1.75 8.35
CA ALA A 102 7.14 2.20 7.88
C ALA A 102 7.32 3.34 6.85
N ALA A 103 7.03 3.04 5.60
CA ALA A 103 6.85 4.05 4.58
C ALA A 103 5.54 4.80 4.84
N ALA A 104 5.43 6.05 4.31
CA ALA A 104 4.13 6.73 4.30
C ALA A 104 3.13 5.85 3.56
N PRO A 105 1.90 5.71 4.07
CA PRO A 105 1.05 4.65 3.63
C PRO A 105 0.72 4.77 2.15
N ALA A 106 1.00 3.67 1.50
CA ALA A 106 0.27 3.27 0.33
C ALA A 106 -1.05 2.59 0.76
N SER A 107 -1.60 2.87 1.92
CA SER A 107 -2.60 1.99 2.50
C SER A 107 -3.95 2.66 2.61
N GLY A 108 -4.97 1.99 2.09
CA GLY A 108 -6.36 2.17 2.54
C GLY A 108 -6.60 1.66 3.98
N LEU A 109 -5.54 1.32 4.72
CA LEU A 109 -5.61 1.15 6.16
C LEU A 109 -5.95 2.51 6.78
N ASP A 110 -6.98 2.57 7.59
CA ASP A 110 -7.23 3.74 8.43
C ASP A 110 -6.07 3.87 9.41
N ILE A 111 -5.13 4.77 9.07
CA ILE A 111 -3.93 5.03 9.90
C ILE A 111 -4.34 5.38 11.32
N GLY A 112 -5.55 5.94 11.52
CA GLY A 112 -6.08 6.26 12.82
C GLY A 112 -6.15 5.05 13.72
N ASP A 113 -7.04 4.13 13.41
CA ASP A 113 -7.34 2.98 14.27
C ASP A 113 -6.16 2.00 14.32
N VAL A 114 -5.55 1.69 13.17
CA VAL A 114 -4.39 0.76 13.11
C VAL A 114 -3.15 1.37 13.76
N GLY A 115 -2.90 2.67 13.56
CA GLY A 115 -1.78 3.35 14.18
C GLY A 115 -1.86 3.38 15.71
N GLU A 116 -3.05 3.57 16.27
CA GLU A 116 -3.29 3.49 17.72
C GLU A 116 -3.05 2.09 18.23
N ALA A 117 -3.58 1.06 17.57
CA ALA A 117 -3.39 -0.33 17.97
C ALA A 117 -1.92 -0.76 17.93
N ILE A 118 -1.17 -0.37 16.88
CA ILE A 118 0.28 -0.60 16.79
C ILE A 118 1.02 0.10 17.94
N ALA A 119 0.67 1.34 18.26
CA ALA A 119 1.29 2.09 19.34
C ALA A 119 1.01 1.44 20.71
N GLU A 120 -0.19 0.89 20.92
CA GLU A 120 -0.55 0.11 22.11
C GLU A 120 0.27 -1.16 22.24
N GLU A 121 0.41 -1.95 21.19
CA GLU A 121 1.21 -3.16 21.20
C GLU A 121 2.71 -2.88 21.38
N LEU A 122 3.22 -1.80 20.81
CA LEU A 122 4.61 -1.37 21.03
C LEU A 122 4.85 -0.95 22.48
N GLU A 123 3.93 -0.17 23.09
CA GLU A 123 4.00 0.19 24.50
C GLU A 123 4.01 -1.07 25.39
N ALA A 124 3.10 -2.02 25.14
CA ALA A 124 3.05 -3.28 25.85
C ALA A 124 4.32 -4.13 25.66
N ALA A 125 4.91 -4.14 24.46
CA ALA A 125 6.17 -4.81 24.17
C ALA A 125 7.33 -4.19 24.97
N LEU A 126 7.40 -2.85 25.02
CA LEU A 126 8.39 -2.13 25.82
C LEU A 126 8.27 -2.43 27.33
N GLU A 127 7.04 -2.52 27.85
CA GLU A 127 6.79 -2.92 29.25
C GLU A 127 7.27 -4.35 29.54
N ARG A 128 7.27 -5.24 28.54
CA ARG A 128 7.85 -6.59 28.63
C ARG A 128 9.38 -6.59 28.53
N GLY A 129 9.99 -5.47 28.16
CA GLY A 129 11.44 -5.32 28.00
C GLY A 129 11.95 -5.56 26.59
N VAL A 130 11.07 -5.62 25.60
CA VAL A 130 11.41 -5.74 24.19
C VAL A 130 12.12 -4.48 23.71
N ASP A 131 13.17 -4.64 22.88
CA ASP A 131 13.84 -3.53 22.21
C ASP A 131 13.09 -3.16 20.92
N ALA A 132 12.62 -1.92 20.79
CA ALA A 132 11.91 -1.46 19.59
C ALA A 132 12.66 -0.35 18.85
N SER A 133 12.89 -0.55 17.55
CA SER A 133 13.53 0.42 16.64
C SER A 133 12.66 0.69 15.43
N LEU A 134 12.19 1.92 15.30
CA LEU A 134 11.29 2.35 14.23
C LEU A 134 11.97 3.31 13.26
N LEU A 135 11.97 2.97 11.99
CA LEU A 135 12.44 3.83 10.91
C LEU A 135 11.24 4.26 10.06
N LEU A 136 10.85 5.51 10.17
CA LEU A 136 9.68 6.09 9.52
C LEU A 136 10.09 6.91 8.29
N SER A 137 9.23 6.97 7.28
CA SER A 137 9.39 7.98 6.24
C SER A 137 9.21 9.38 6.82
N GLU A 138 9.86 10.38 6.22
CA GLU A 138 9.79 11.77 6.71
C GLU A 138 8.36 12.33 6.74
N GLU A 139 7.48 11.81 5.88
CA GLU A 139 6.10 12.27 5.75
C GLU A 139 5.14 11.59 6.74
N LEU A 140 5.50 10.40 7.25
CA LEU A 140 4.58 9.58 8.07
C LEU A 140 4.23 10.23 9.41
N PRO A 141 5.15 10.84 10.17
CA PRO A 141 4.80 11.44 11.45
C PRO A 141 3.70 12.52 11.37
N ALA A 142 3.68 13.28 10.27
CA ALA A 142 2.66 14.31 10.04
C ALA A 142 1.27 13.75 9.68
N GLN A 143 1.18 12.47 9.41
CA GLN A 143 -0.06 11.78 9.03
C GLN A 143 -0.63 10.92 10.17
N LEU A 144 0.14 10.72 11.24
CA LEU A 144 -0.31 9.98 12.40
C LEU A 144 -1.34 10.80 13.19
N PRO A 145 -2.33 10.14 13.82
CA PRO A 145 -3.25 10.77 14.74
C PRO A 145 -2.53 11.48 15.89
N GLU A 146 -3.13 12.55 16.39
CA GLU A 146 -2.61 13.28 17.56
C GLU A 146 -2.46 12.35 18.78
N SER A 147 -3.39 11.42 18.98
CA SER A 147 -3.37 10.41 20.04
C SER A 147 -2.12 9.52 20.01
N VAL A 148 -1.67 9.12 18.80
CA VAL A 148 -0.41 8.36 18.63
C VAL A 148 0.80 9.22 18.99
N GLY A 149 0.79 10.50 18.60
CA GLY A 149 1.84 11.46 18.97
C GLY A 149 1.90 11.69 20.47
N GLU A 150 0.75 11.90 21.13
CA GLU A 150 0.66 12.06 22.60
C GLU A 150 1.19 10.81 23.30
N ARG A 151 0.76 9.60 22.89
CA ARG A 151 1.25 8.33 23.46
C ARG A 151 2.76 8.17 23.30
N TYR A 152 3.31 8.55 22.13
CA TYR A 152 4.76 8.54 21.91
C TYR A 152 5.48 9.40 22.95
N PHE A 153 5.07 10.67 23.12
CA PHE A 153 5.74 11.58 24.07
C PHE A 153 5.57 11.18 25.52
N ASP A 154 4.36 10.74 25.90
CA ASP A 154 4.04 10.47 27.30
C ASP A 154 4.59 9.14 27.80
N ARG A 155 4.77 8.16 26.89
CA ARG A 155 5.02 6.77 27.26
C ARG A 155 6.28 6.14 26.68
N MET A 156 6.67 6.54 25.47
CA MET A 156 7.69 5.82 24.70
C MET A 156 8.97 6.63 24.47
N ALA A 157 8.90 7.95 24.28
CA ALA A 157 10.03 8.76 23.82
C ALA A 157 11.27 8.65 24.72
N ASP A 158 11.08 8.57 26.03
CA ASP A 158 12.17 8.46 27.02
C ASP A 158 12.45 7.00 27.43
N HIS A 159 11.80 6.02 26.79
CA HIS A 159 12.00 4.62 27.14
C HIS A 159 13.37 4.13 26.63
N PRO A 160 14.21 3.49 27.49
CA PRO A 160 15.59 3.14 27.12
C PRO A 160 15.68 2.11 25.97
N ASN A 161 14.62 1.33 25.77
CA ASN A 161 14.55 0.30 24.73
C ASN A 161 13.79 0.77 23.50
N PHE A 162 13.49 2.07 23.37
CA PHE A 162 12.72 2.59 22.25
C PHE A 162 13.48 3.68 21.50
N GLU A 163 13.62 3.54 20.20
CA GLU A 163 14.22 4.57 19.35
C GLU A 163 13.47 4.72 18.03
N VAL A 164 13.20 5.96 17.64
CA VAL A 164 12.56 6.30 16.37
C VAL A 164 13.46 7.22 15.57
N ARG A 165 13.64 6.90 14.29
CA ARG A 165 14.35 7.74 13.32
C ARG A 165 13.52 7.94 12.08
N THR A 166 13.88 8.95 11.29
CA THR A 166 13.27 9.22 9.99
C THR A 166 14.31 9.16 8.88
N ALA A 167 13.88 8.69 7.72
CA ALA A 167 14.70 8.64 6.52
C ALA A 167 13.88 8.94 5.26
N PRO A 168 14.47 9.61 4.25
CA PRO A 168 13.83 9.80 2.97
C PRO A 168 13.85 8.52 2.12
N GLY A 169 12.87 8.42 1.20
CA GLY A 169 12.87 7.43 0.13
C GLY A 169 12.64 5.99 0.57
N LEU A 170 12.01 5.76 1.71
CA LEU A 170 11.50 4.45 2.10
C LEU A 170 10.35 4.04 1.17
N ARG A 171 10.35 2.79 0.71
CA ARG A 171 9.43 2.31 -0.33
C ARG A 171 8.63 1.08 0.07
N GLY A 172 8.55 0.77 1.31
CA GLY A 172 7.82 -0.41 1.77
C GLY A 172 7.77 -0.44 3.27
N THR A 173 6.83 -1.21 3.76
CA THR A 173 6.64 -1.44 5.19
C THR A 173 7.02 -2.88 5.50
N PHE A 174 7.89 -3.06 6.47
CA PHE A 174 8.15 -4.37 7.04
C PHE A 174 8.41 -4.30 8.53
N THR A 175 8.18 -5.41 9.19
CA THR A 175 8.47 -5.60 10.61
C THR A 175 9.30 -6.87 10.77
N LEU A 176 10.44 -6.77 11.45
CA LEU A 176 11.26 -7.89 11.85
C LEU A 176 11.05 -8.14 13.33
N VAL A 177 10.68 -9.36 13.70
CA VAL A 177 10.41 -9.79 15.08
C VAL A 177 11.45 -10.82 15.49
N ASP A 178 12.08 -10.60 16.63
CA ASP A 178 13.04 -11.51 17.29
C ASP A 178 14.17 -12.02 16.39
N ASP A 179 14.54 -11.20 15.40
CA ASP A 179 15.60 -11.52 14.42
C ASP A 179 15.36 -12.81 13.60
N ALA A 180 14.15 -13.33 13.57
CA ALA A 180 13.81 -14.60 12.94
C ALA A 180 12.58 -14.55 12.02
N GLU A 181 11.68 -13.59 12.22
CA GLU A 181 10.39 -13.50 11.56
C GLU A 181 10.23 -12.15 10.89
N VAL A 182 9.85 -12.12 9.63
CA VAL A 182 9.71 -10.90 8.82
C VAL A 182 8.30 -10.79 8.27
N CYS A 183 7.56 -9.78 8.74
CA CYS A 183 6.28 -9.39 8.18
C CYS A 183 6.50 -8.32 7.11
N MET A 184 6.07 -8.59 5.89
CA MET A 184 6.20 -7.66 4.75
C MET A 184 4.82 -7.29 4.21
N GLU A 185 4.58 -6.00 4.10
CA GLU A 185 3.39 -5.50 3.43
C GLU A 185 3.55 -5.62 1.91
N VAL A 186 2.53 -6.16 1.27
CA VAL A 186 2.42 -6.26 -0.19
C VAL A 186 1.43 -5.19 -0.66
N PRO A 187 1.88 -4.18 -1.41
CA PRO A 187 0.99 -3.15 -1.94
C PRO A 187 0.05 -3.74 -3.00
N SER A 188 -1.14 -3.14 -3.11
CA SER A 188 -2.11 -3.53 -4.13
C SER A 188 -1.54 -3.29 -5.54
N PRO A 189 -1.63 -4.27 -6.45
CA PRO A 189 -1.20 -4.08 -7.83
C PRO A 189 -2.14 -3.18 -8.63
N VAL A 190 -3.35 -2.95 -8.14
CA VAL A 190 -4.38 -2.14 -8.80
C VAL A 190 -4.39 -0.72 -8.26
N ASP A 191 -4.24 -0.56 -6.97
CA ASP A 191 -4.11 0.73 -6.29
C ASP A 191 -2.88 0.71 -5.38
N PRO A 192 -1.75 1.28 -5.82
CA PRO A 192 -0.54 1.34 -5.00
C PRO A 192 -0.72 2.10 -3.67
N GLY A 193 -1.86 2.78 -3.50
CA GLY A 193 -2.27 3.43 -2.27
C GLY A 193 -2.94 2.50 -1.25
N GLU A 194 -3.14 1.23 -1.56
CA GLU A 194 -3.78 0.26 -0.68
C GLU A 194 -2.85 -0.92 -0.36
N SER A 195 -2.99 -1.48 0.83
CA SER A 195 -2.37 -2.75 1.20
C SER A 195 -3.22 -3.89 0.65
N PHE A 196 -2.59 -4.79 -0.11
CA PHE A 196 -3.23 -6.00 -0.62
C PHE A 196 -3.13 -7.16 0.36
N ALA A 197 -1.96 -7.33 0.94
CA ALA A 197 -1.65 -8.46 1.80
C ALA A 197 -0.49 -8.15 2.74
N MET A 198 -0.32 -9.00 3.74
CA MET A 198 0.91 -9.13 4.51
C MET A 198 1.41 -10.55 4.42
N ILE A 199 2.69 -10.71 4.17
CA ILE A 199 3.38 -12.00 4.21
C ILE A 199 4.24 -12.01 5.46
N ASP A 200 4.04 -13.00 6.29
CA ASP A 200 4.87 -13.29 7.45
C ASP A 200 5.74 -14.51 7.14
N LEU A 201 7.04 -14.34 7.19
CA LEU A 201 8.03 -15.34 6.84
C LEU A 201 8.97 -15.62 8.02
N LYS A 202 8.98 -16.86 8.50
CA LYS A 202 9.98 -17.36 9.46
C LYS A 202 11.16 -17.98 8.71
N ASP A 203 12.21 -17.18 8.54
CA ASP A 203 13.47 -17.57 7.90
C ASP A 203 14.63 -16.78 8.52
N PRO A 204 15.45 -17.40 9.37
CA PRO A 204 16.54 -16.69 10.04
C PRO A 204 17.61 -16.14 9.09
N GLU A 205 17.85 -16.76 7.93
CA GLU A 205 18.82 -16.25 6.95
C GLU A 205 18.29 -15.00 6.27
N PHE A 206 17.02 -15.03 5.83
CA PHE A 206 16.34 -13.87 5.27
C PHE A 206 16.20 -12.74 6.30
N ALA A 207 15.81 -13.05 7.52
CA ALA A 207 15.73 -12.08 8.61
C ALA A 207 17.08 -11.39 8.87
N ALA A 208 18.19 -12.13 8.81
CA ALA A 208 19.52 -11.55 8.96
C ALA A 208 19.89 -10.59 7.82
N ASP A 209 19.47 -10.87 6.60
CA ASP A 209 19.67 -10.00 5.44
C ASP A 209 18.83 -8.73 5.54
N VAL A 210 17.56 -8.86 5.94
CA VAL A 210 16.66 -7.73 6.21
C VAL A 210 17.24 -6.85 7.30
N ARG A 211 17.71 -7.43 8.42
CA ARG A 211 18.33 -6.69 9.51
C ARG A 211 19.59 -5.95 9.08
N ARG A 212 20.40 -6.53 8.21
CA ARG A 212 21.59 -5.85 7.66
C ARG A 212 21.20 -4.61 6.86
N THR A 213 20.22 -4.75 5.99
CA THR A 213 19.69 -3.66 5.17
C THR A 213 19.08 -2.56 6.03
N PHE A 214 18.32 -2.94 7.08
CA PHE A 214 17.80 -1.99 8.07
C PHE A 214 18.93 -1.21 8.74
N ARG A 215 19.95 -1.88 9.23
CA ARG A 215 21.07 -1.25 9.96
C ARG A 215 21.79 -0.21 9.11
N ASP A 216 21.98 -0.48 7.83
CA ASP A 216 22.61 0.47 6.91
C ASP A 216 21.75 1.75 6.78
N ARG A 217 20.45 1.59 6.59
CA ARG A 217 19.49 2.72 6.55
C ARG A 217 19.38 3.45 7.88
N TRP A 218 19.37 2.71 8.96
CA TRP A 218 19.30 3.24 10.31
C TRP A 218 20.48 4.17 10.65
N ASN A 219 21.68 3.79 10.24
CA ASN A 219 22.89 4.59 10.49
C ASN A 219 22.91 5.92 9.72
N GLU A 220 22.19 5.98 8.61
CA GLU A 220 22.05 7.21 7.79
C GLU A 220 20.86 8.07 8.21
N ALA A 221 19.95 7.53 9.02
CA ALA A 221 18.71 8.16 9.41
C ALA A 221 18.90 9.23 10.51
N ALA A 222 18.05 10.23 10.48
CA ALA A 222 18.00 11.27 11.52
C ALA A 222 17.10 10.83 12.68
N PRO A 223 17.43 11.19 13.94
CA PRO A 223 16.47 11.06 15.04
C PRO A 223 15.17 11.78 14.70
N LEU A 224 14.05 11.23 15.16
CA LEU A 224 12.75 11.89 14.99
C LEU A 224 12.79 13.27 15.64
N GLY A 225 12.84 14.31 14.82
CA GLY A 225 12.77 15.72 15.25
C GLY A 225 11.29 16.14 15.24
N LEU A 226 10.74 16.36 16.40
CA LEU A 226 9.38 16.88 16.58
C LEU A 226 9.42 18.30 17.13
#